data_2542065b475996c248f61889332f38da
#
_entry.id   2542065b475996c248f61889332f38da
#
_cell.length_a   1.000
_cell.length_b   1.000
_cell.length_c   1.000
_cell.angle_alpha   90.00
_cell.angle_beta   90.00
_cell.angle_gamma   90.00
#
_symmetry.space_group_name_H-M   'P 1'
#
loop_
_entity.id
_entity.type
_entity.pdbx_description
1 polymer ?
#
loop_
_entity_poly.entity_id
_entity_poly.type
_entity_poly.pdbx_seq_one_letter_code
_entity_poly.pdbx_strand_id
1 'polypeptide(L)'
;GRPATRPWHFGDAGLTILRSSPADGREIWCRCDSGPHGFLSIAAHAHADALSLEVRHDGTEVLTDPGTYCYGSDPHFRRYFRSTIGHNTLEVLGRDQSASGGPTMWIRHARSRLTSLESSPDGQDARWAAEHDGYRTLRPPVTHRRTVEFHGHERVIEITDDIGGPGRPAVRLAFHLGPAVETDLDGCVLALRWRDRDGGQATATMTLPSSLGWSLIRGATDPVLGWYSPAFGQKIPATDVIGAGFAAAGSPLRTRLVFGS
;
A
#
# COMPACT_ATOMS: atom_id res chain seq x y z
N GLY A 1 10.04 -21.49 17.78
CA GLY A 1 9.52 -21.92 16.49
C GLY A 1 8.79 -20.77 15.81
N ARG A 2 8.88 -20.64 14.50
CA ARG A 2 8.02 -19.74 13.76
C ARG A 2 6.57 -20.20 13.96
N PRO A 3 5.63 -19.30 14.22
CA PRO A 3 4.23 -19.65 14.31
C PRO A 3 3.72 -20.22 13.00
N ALA A 4 2.66 -21.02 13.10
CA ALA A 4 1.97 -21.59 11.96
C ALA A 4 1.53 -20.51 10.98
N THR A 5 1.46 -20.87 9.71
CA THR A 5 0.92 -20.08 8.61
C THR A 5 -0.55 -19.76 8.88
N ARG A 6 -0.83 -18.62 9.47
CA ARG A 6 -2.18 -18.07 9.65
C ARG A 6 -2.06 -16.56 9.77
N PRO A 7 -3.10 -15.81 9.43
CA PRO A 7 -3.09 -14.37 9.61
C PRO A 7 -2.78 -14.02 11.06
N TRP A 8 -1.86 -13.09 11.24
CA TRP A 8 -1.57 -12.50 12.52
C TRP A 8 -2.19 -11.13 12.58
N HIS A 9 -3.12 -10.96 13.48
CA HIS A 9 -3.73 -9.68 13.74
C HIS A 9 -3.28 -9.14 15.11
N PHE A 10 -2.65 -7.98 15.08
CA PHE A 10 -2.24 -7.22 16.25
C PHE A 10 -3.27 -6.13 16.49
N GLY A 11 -4.32 -6.46 17.26
CA GLY A 11 -5.51 -5.60 17.41
C GLY A 11 -5.21 -4.18 17.88
N ASP A 12 -4.28 -4.01 18.83
CA ASP A 12 -3.91 -2.70 19.36
C ASP A 12 -3.17 -1.83 18.32
N ALA A 13 -2.37 -2.46 17.45
CA ALA A 13 -1.67 -1.80 16.35
C ALA A 13 -2.53 -1.71 15.08
N GLY A 14 -3.60 -2.49 14.97
CA GLY A 14 -4.42 -2.62 13.78
C GLY A 14 -3.71 -3.24 12.58
N LEU A 15 -2.59 -3.92 12.82
CA LEU A 15 -1.78 -4.55 11.78
C LEU A 15 -2.19 -6.00 11.60
N THR A 16 -2.28 -6.44 10.34
CA THR A 16 -2.53 -7.83 9.98
C THR A 16 -1.45 -8.33 9.04
N ILE A 17 -0.90 -9.51 9.31
CA ILE A 17 0.11 -10.16 8.48
C ILE A 17 -0.49 -11.42 7.88
N LEU A 18 -0.53 -11.47 6.55
CA LEU A 18 -0.92 -12.62 5.74
C LEU A 18 0.36 -13.26 5.19
N ARG A 19 0.45 -14.59 5.18
CA ARG A 19 1.70 -15.29 4.81
C ARG A 19 1.41 -16.61 4.14
N SER A 20 2.16 -16.93 3.07
CA SER A 20 2.21 -18.28 2.52
C SER A 20 3.14 -19.19 3.33
N SER A 21 3.03 -20.50 3.13
CA SER A 21 3.95 -21.46 3.74
C SER A 21 5.36 -21.32 3.18
N PRO A 22 6.39 -21.29 4.03
CA PRO A 22 7.77 -21.38 3.57
C PRO A 22 8.09 -22.77 2.97
N ALA A 23 7.27 -23.80 3.28
CA ALA A 23 7.48 -25.16 2.79
C ALA A 23 7.13 -25.33 1.30
N ASP A 24 6.26 -24.45 0.78
CA ASP A 24 5.80 -24.47 -0.62
C ASP A 24 6.71 -23.64 -1.55
N GLY A 25 7.91 -23.28 -1.09
CA GLY A 25 8.86 -22.45 -1.80
C GLY A 25 9.11 -21.13 -1.09
N ARG A 26 9.35 -20.08 -1.87
CA ARG A 26 9.69 -18.74 -1.37
C ARG A 26 8.46 -18.07 -0.75
N GLU A 27 8.57 -17.71 0.54
CA GLU A 27 7.48 -17.11 1.29
C GLU A 27 6.97 -15.81 0.66
N ILE A 28 5.67 -15.68 0.53
CA ILE A 28 5.00 -14.41 0.29
C ILE A 28 4.49 -13.89 1.63
N TRP A 29 4.77 -12.64 1.93
CA TRP A 29 4.37 -11.94 3.13
C TRP A 29 3.67 -10.64 2.75
N CYS A 30 2.47 -10.41 3.31
CA CYS A 30 1.70 -9.20 3.09
C CYS A 30 1.30 -8.59 4.44
N ARG A 31 1.70 -7.35 4.70
CA ARG A 31 1.22 -6.54 5.83
C ARG A 31 0.07 -5.66 5.36
N CYS A 32 -1.04 -5.69 6.06
CA CYS A 32 -2.19 -4.82 5.85
C CYS A 32 -2.38 -3.92 7.08
N ASP A 33 -2.63 -2.64 6.86
CA ASP A 33 -2.77 -1.63 7.90
C ASP A 33 -4.23 -1.16 8.04
N SER A 34 -4.82 -1.39 9.21
CA SER A 34 -6.10 -0.82 9.64
C SER A 34 -5.98 -0.19 11.03
N GLY A 35 -4.77 0.22 11.38
CA GLY A 35 -4.40 0.73 12.68
C GLY A 35 -4.84 2.16 12.96
N PRO A 36 -4.69 2.59 14.21
CA PRO A 36 -4.90 3.97 14.58
C PRO A 36 -3.84 4.86 13.92
N HIS A 37 -4.21 6.10 13.61
CA HIS A 37 -3.31 7.08 13.04
C HIS A 37 -2.22 7.51 14.06
N GLY A 38 -1.19 6.70 14.21
CA GLY A 38 -0.07 6.93 15.10
C GLY A 38 -0.42 6.86 16.60
N PHE A 39 0.50 7.32 17.44
CA PHE A 39 0.41 7.26 18.89
C PHE A 39 0.08 8.63 19.50
N LEU A 40 -0.83 8.67 20.45
CA LEU A 40 -1.37 9.88 21.10
C LEU A 40 -2.05 10.87 20.13
N SER A 41 -2.53 11.99 20.65
CA SER A 41 -3.28 12.98 19.85
C SER A 41 -2.43 13.75 18.84
N ILE A 42 -1.13 13.90 19.07
CA ILE A 42 -0.20 14.61 18.17
C ILE A 42 0.17 13.73 16.98
N ALA A 43 0.30 12.42 17.20
CA ALA A 43 0.70 11.44 16.18
C ALA A 43 1.92 11.89 15.34
N ALA A 44 2.96 12.43 16.02
CA ALA A 44 4.08 13.13 15.38
C ALA A 44 4.82 12.31 14.31
N HIS A 45 4.85 10.99 14.47
CA HIS A 45 5.53 10.06 13.57
C HIS A 45 4.59 9.42 12.54
N ALA A 46 3.28 9.65 12.63
CA ALA A 46 2.30 9.05 11.74
C ALA A 46 2.40 9.58 10.31
N HIS A 47 1.91 8.77 9.39
CA HIS A 47 1.73 9.09 7.99
C HIS A 47 0.24 8.98 7.61
N ALA A 48 -0.14 9.51 6.46
CA ALA A 48 -1.51 9.41 5.94
C ALA A 48 -1.64 8.12 5.08
N ASP A 49 -1.44 6.97 5.72
CA ASP A 49 -1.18 5.65 5.13
C ASP A 49 -2.24 4.60 5.48
N ALA A 50 -3.39 5.01 6.03
CA ALA A 50 -4.49 4.08 6.33
C ALA A 50 -4.83 3.20 5.13
N LEU A 51 -5.03 1.89 5.38
CA LEU A 51 -5.24 0.82 4.40
C LEU A 51 -4.06 0.60 3.45
N SER A 52 -2.87 1.11 3.77
CA SER A 52 -1.66 0.74 3.03
C SER A 52 -1.32 -0.73 3.23
N LEU A 53 -0.53 -1.27 2.31
CA LEU A 53 -0.01 -2.62 2.41
C LEU A 53 1.47 -2.66 2.01
N GLU A 54 2.18 -3.65 2.52
CA GLU A 54 3.52 -4.01 2.08
C GLU A 54 3.52 -5.47 1.65
N VAL A 55 4.30 -5.79 0.64
CA VAL A 55 4.44 -7.16 0.14
C VAL A 55 5.91 -7.50 0.02
N ARG A 56 6.29 -8.64 0.59
CA ARG A 56 7.64 -9.20 0.47
C ARG A 56 7.57 -10.61 -0.13
N HIS A 57 8.55 -10.91 -0.93
CA HIS A 57 8.75 -12.25 -1.46
C HIS A 57 10.13 -12.74 -1.05
N ASP A 58 10.18 -13.80 -0.26
CA ASP A 58 11.39 -14.35 0.37
C ASP A 58 12.29 -13.28 1.02
N GLY A 59 11.65 -12.33 1.72
CA GLY A 59 12.31 -11.23 2.41
C GLY A 59 12.61 -10.00 1.54
N THR A 60 12.59 -10.11 0.22
CA THR A 60 12.75 -8.97 -0.69
C THR A 60 11.49 -8.12 -0.71
N GLU A 61 11.62 -6.82 -0.56
CA GLU A 61 10.52 -5.85 -0.65
C GLU A 61 10.06 -5.73 -2.10
N VAL A 62 8.82 -6.16 -2.39
CA VAL A 62 8.20 -6.05 -3.72
C VAL A 62 7.33 -4.81 -3.78
N LEU A 63 6.38 -4.67 -2.83
CA LEU A 63 5.68 -3.41 -2.54
C LEU A 63 6.14 -2.95 -1.17
N THR A 64 6.69 -1.76 -1.08
CA THR A 64 7.33 -1.27 0.14
C THR A 64 6.67 -0.01 0.67
N ASP A 65 6.82 0.25 1.96
CA ASP A 65 6.64 1.59 2.52
C ASP A 65 7.85 2.46 2.17
N PRO A 66 7.68 3.68 1.68
CA PRO A 66 8.80 4.51 1.25
C PRO A 66 9.67 5.01 2.40
N GLY A 67 9.24 4.86 3.65
CA GLY A 67 9.95 5.31 4.84
C GLY A 67 9.67 6.76 5.22
N THR A 68 10.54 7.34 6.03
CA THR A 68 10.32 8.67 6.65
C THR A 68 11.25 9.76 6.12
N TYR A 69 12.50 9.42 5.81
CA TYR A 69 13.59 10.29 5.36
C TYR A 69 13.97 11.37 6.39
N CYS A 70 13.12 12.36 6.66
CA CYS A 70 13.46 13.47 7.53
C CYS A 70 12.22 14.06 8.23
N TYR A 71 12.43 14.90 9.24
CA TYR A 71 11.36 15.64 9.93
C TYR A 71 11.32 17.13 9.57
N GLY A 72 12.44 17.80 9.40
CA GLY A 72 12.46 19.24 9.20
C GLY A 72 13.46 19.76 8.18
N SER A 73 14.42 18.94 7.74
CA SER A 73 15.50 19.39 6.86
C SER A 73 15.05 19.68 5.43
N ASP A 74 13.96 19.04 4.98
CA ASP A 74 13.42 19.19 3.62
C ASP A 74 11.89 19.08 3.63
N PRO A 75 11.16 20.22 3.63
CA PRO A 75 9.70 20.21 3.72
C PRO A 75 8.99 19.54 2.53
N HIS A 76 9.58 19.55 1.33
CA HIS A 76 8.98 18.94 0.14
C HIS A 76 9.02 17.41 0.26
N PHE A 77 10.17 16.84 0.58
CA PHE A 77 10.32 15.42 0.81
C PHE A 77 9.58 14.97 2.07
N ARG A 78 9.61 15.76 3.17
CA ARG A 78 8.81 15.44 4.36
C ARG A 78 7.33 15.31 4.04
N ARG A 79 6.79 16.19 3.19
CA ARG A 79 5.39 16.11 2.73
C ARG A 79 5.13 14.83 1.98
N TYR A 80 5.99 14.47 0.99
CA TYR A 80 5.85 13.25 0.20
C TYR A 80 5.85 12.00 1.09
N PHE A 81 6.87 11.80 1.90
CA PHE A 81 7.02 10.62 2.75
C PHE A 81 5.91 10.45 3.80
N ARG A 82 5.09 11.47 4.05
CA ARG A 82 3.94 11.41 4.96
C ARG A 82 2.60 11.40 4.25
N SER A 83 2.56 11.71 2.98
CA SER A 83 1.32 11.89 2.22
C SER A 83 0.69 10.55 1.87
N THR A 84 -0.61 10.58 1.56
CA THR A 84 -1.32 9.38 1.09
C THR A 84 -0.74 8.85 -0.22
N ILE A 85 -0.36 9.75 -1.15
CA ILE A 85 0.25 9.33 -2.42
C ILE A 85 1.65 8.73 -2.24
N GLY A 86 2.30 8.94 -1.14
CA GLY A 86 3.57 8.31 -0.76
C GLY A 86 3.43 6.87 -0.24
N HIS A 87 2.22 6.29 -0.19
CA HIS A 87 1.99 4.95 0.36
C HIS A 87 1.14 4.09 -0.58
N ASN A 88 1.17 2.78 -0.39
CA ASN A 88 0.44 1.79 -1.19
C ASN A 88 -1.08 1.83 -0.88
N THR A 89 -1.73 2.95 -1.19
CA THR A 89 -3.14 3.17 -0.91
C THR A 89 -3.77 4.14 -1.92
N LEU A 90 -5.05 4.47 -1.72
CA LEU A 90 -5.84 5.31 -2.61
C LEU A 90 -5.94 6.75 -2.10
N GLU A 91 -5.61 7.70 -2.95
CA GLU A 91 -5.83 9.13 -2.74
C GLU A 91 -7.06 9.63 -3.50
N VAL A 92 -7.85 10.51 -2.89
CA VAL A 92 -9.07 11.08 -3.48
C VAL A 92 -8.94 12.59 -3.63
N LEU A 93 -9.21 13.12 -4.82
CA LEU A 93 -9.18 14.56 -5.16
C LEU A 93 -7.85 15.25 -4.82
N GLY A 94 -6.72 14.53 -4.87
CA GLY A 94 -5.41 15.08 -4.52
C GLY A 94 -5.30 15.46 -3.04
N ARG A 95 -6.06 14.79 -2.16
CA ARG A 95 -6.11 15.09 -0.73
C ARG A 95 -5.61 13.90 0.10
N ASP A 96 -4.80 14.21 1.09
CA ASP A 96 -4.42 13.22 2.09
C ASP A 96 -5.64 12.78 2.92
N GLN A 97 -5.65 11.52 3.35
CA GLN A 97 -6.66 10.94 4.25
C GLN A 97 -6.72 11.67 5.59
N SER A 98 -5.57 12.11 6.07
CA SER A 98 -5.39 12.89 7.30
C SER A 98 -4.89 14.29 6.96
N ALA A 99 -5.25 15.30 7.73
CA ALA A 99 -4.84 16.67 7.47
C ALA A 99 -3.64 17.05 8.34
N SER A 100 -2.52 17.34 7.68
CA SER A 100 -1.29 17.79 8.34
C SER A 100 -1.43 19.23 8.85
N GLY A 101 -0.97 19.49 10.08
CA GLY A 101 -0.80 20.83 10.67
C GLY A 101 0.65 21.30 10.69
N GLY A 102 1.55 20.57 10.03
CA GLY A 102 2.99 20.84 10.01
C GLY A 102 3.81 19.55 9.99
N PRO A 103 5.13 19.61 10.04
CA PRO A 103 6.01 18.46 9.82
C PRO A 103 5.88 17.35 10.88
N THR A 104 5.38 17.68 12.06
CA THR A 104 5.26 16.76 13.21
C THR A 104 3.88 16.77 13.87
N MET A 105 2.85 17.35 13.19
CA MET A 105 1.53 17.49 13.78
C MET A 105 0.44 17.15 12.75
N TRP A 106 -0.65 16.58 13.23
CA TRP A 106 -1.86 16.33 12.47
C TRP A 106 -3.04 17.03 13.13
N ILE A 107 -3.83 17.76 12.34
CA ILE A 107 -5.03 18.49 12.82
C ILE A 107 -6.31 17.71 12.60
N ARG A 108 -6.27 16.70 11.73
CA ARG A 108 -7.37 15.75 11.53
C ARG A 108 -6.78 14.39 11.18
N HIS A 109 -7.24 13.37 11.84
CA HIS A 109 -6.84 11.98 11.65
C HIS A 109 -7.91 11.21 10.89
N ALA A 110 -7.52 10.41 9.90
CA ALA A 110 -8.34 9.32 9.40
C ALA A 110 -8.46 8.27 10.50
N ARG A 111 -9.67 7.74 10.66
CA ARG A 111 -9.92 6.60 11.54
C ARG A 111 -10.17 5.39 10.68
N SER A 112 -9.29 4.41 10.78
CA SER A 112 -9.42 3.12 10.12
C SER A 112 -10.01 2.09 11.07
N ARG A 113 -10.62 1.06 10.51
CA ARG A 113 -11.10 -0.11 11.26
C ARG A 113 -11.09 -1.36 10.39
N LEU A 114 -10.68 -2.46 10.97
CA LEU A 114 -10.87 -3.78 10.40
C LEU A 114 -12.37 -4.09 10.34
N THR A 115 -12.86 -4.54 9.19
CA THR A 115 -14.27 -4.93 8.99
C THR A 115 -14.47 -6.44 8.87
N SER A 116 -13.45 -7.16 8.37
CA SER A 116 -13.45 -8.62 8.26
C SER A 116 -12.02 -9.14 8.23
N LEU A 117 -11.81 -10.29 8.90
CA LEU A 117 -10.60 -11.10 8.80
C LEU A 117 -11.00 -12.57 8.84
N GLU A 118 -10.82 -13.26 7.75
CA GLU A 118 -11.16 -14.67 7.58
C GLU A 118 -9.94 -15.43 7.06
N SER A 119 -9.82 -16.70 7.38
CA SER A 119 -8.73 -17.54 6.87
C SER A 119 -9.19 -18.99 6.69
N SER A 120 -8.56 -19.68 5.75
CA SER A 120 -8.66 -21.13 5.59
C SER A 120 -8.12 -21.86 6.85
N PRO A 121 -8.52 -23.10 7.10
CA PRO A 121 -8.05 -23.87 8.26
C PRO A 121 -6.53 -24.05 8.34
N ASP A 122 -5.86 -24.13 7.20
CA ASP A 122 -4.40 -24.22 7.10
C ASP A 122 -3.70 -22.84 7.15
N GLY A 123 -4.48 -21.74 7.09
CA GLY A 123 -3.97 -20.37 7.13
C GLY A 123 -3.28 -19.90 5.85
N GLN A 124 -3.34 -20.69 4.76
CA GLN A 124 -2.72 -20.33 3.49
C GLN A 124 -3.54 -19.31 2.70
N ASP A 125 -4.86 -19.38 2.82
CA ASP A 125 -5.75 -18.40 2.20
C ASP A 125 -6.38 -17.53 3.28
N ALA A 126 -6.47 -16.24 3.00
CA ALA A 126 -7.04 -15.29 3.93
C ALA A 126 -7.71 -14.13 3.20
N ARG A 127 -8.72 -13.56 3.82
CA ARG A 127 -9.40 -12.35 3.40
C ARG A 127 -9.37 -11.33 4.51
N TRP A 128 -8.74 -10.20 4.24
CA TRP A 128 -8.73 -9.03 5.09
C TRP A 128 -9.55 -7.92 4.45
N ALA A 129 -10.37 -7.22 5.22
CA ALA A 129 -11.06 -6.03 4.73
C ALA A 129 -11.09 -4.96 5.82
N ALA A 130 -10.85 -3.72 5.42
CA ALA A 130 -10.89 -2.56 6.30
C ALA A 130 -11.40 -1.31 5.58
N GLU A 131 -11.78 -0.31 6.33
CA GLU A 131 -12.23 0.98 5.82
C GLU A 131 -11.71 2.13 6.66
N HIS A 132 -11.68 3.34 6.10
CA HIS A 132 -11.39 4.56 6.87
C HIS A 132 -12.35 5.70 6.52
N ASP A 133 -12.43 6.68 7.43
CA ASP A 133 -13.33 7.84 7.32
C ASP A 133 -12.66 9.12 6.80
N GLY A 134 -11.39 9.05 6.39
CA GLY A 134 -10.56 10.20 6.06
C GLY A 134 -11.14 11.15 5.02
N TYR A 135 -11.93 10.63 4.10
CA TYR A 135 -12.56 11.40 3.03
C TYR A 135 -14.02 11.79 3.27
N ARG A 136 -14.60 11.49 4.44
CA ARG A 136 -15.98 11.88 4.77
C ARG A 136 -16.20 13.38 4.87
N THR A 137 -15.14 14.15 5.05
CA THR A 137 -15.20 15.63 5.08
C THR A 137 -15.20 16.28 3.69
N LEU A 138 -14.98 15.52 2.63
CA LEU A 138 -15.11 16.01 1.25
C LEU A 138 -16.57 16.39 0.92
N ARG A 139 -16.74 17.14 -0.13
CA ARG A 139 -18.06 17.55 -0.66
C ARG A 139 -18.12 17.19 -2.15
N PRO A 140 -18.84 16.15 -2.54
CA PRO A 140 -19.59 15.19 -1.70
C PRO A 140 -18.68 14.29 -0.85
N PRO A 141 -19.19 13.70 0.25
CA PRO A 141 -18.41 12.81 1.11
C PRO A 141 -18.08 11.50 0.40
N VAL A 142 -16.87 10.99 0.67
CA VAL A 142 -16.36 9.74 0.12
C VAL A 142 -15.94 8.82 1.25
N THR A 143 -16.17 7.51 1.07
CA THR A 143 -15.59 6.46 1.90
C THR A 143 -14.66 5.60 1.05
N HIS A 144 -13.60 5.09 1.65
CA HIS A 144 -12.70 4.13 1.02
C HIS A 144 -12.66 2.86 1.86
N ARG A 145 -12.89 1.73 1.21
CA ARG A 145 -12.74 0.39 1.75
C ARG A 145 -11.75 -0.38 0.88
N ARG A 146 -10.85 -1.11 1.50
CA ARG A 146 -9.94 -2.04 0.82
C ARG A 146 -10.19 -3.45 1.30
N THR A 147 -10.20 -4.39 0.35
CA THR A 147 -10.18 -5.83 0.60
C THR A 147 -8.90 -6.39 0.01
N VAL A 148 -8.24 -7.26 0.76
CA VAL A 148 -7.09 -8.05 0.30
C VAL A 148 -7.45 -9.51 0.44
N GLU A 149 -7.45 -10.23 -0.69
CA GLU A 149 -7.62 -11.67 -0.77
C GLU A 149 -6.25 -12.28 -1.06
N PHE A 150 -5.78 -13.08 -0.14
CA PHE A 150 -4.46 -13.70 -0.16
C PHE A 150 -4.63 -15.19 -0.40
N HIS A 151 -4.13 -15.68 -1.54
CA HIS A 151 -4.18 -17.07 -1.98
C HIS A 151 -2.76 -17.64 -1.97
N GLY A 152 -2.36 -18.17 -0.81
CA GLY A 152 -0.98 -18.60 -0.57
C GLY A 152 -0.57 -19.78 -1.45
N HIS A 153 -1.47 -20.76 -1.65
CA HIS A 153 -1.22 -21.91 -2.53
C HIS A 153 -1.09 -21.50 -4.00
N GLU A 154 -1.91 -20.56 -4.45
CA GLU A 154 -1.90 -20.06 -5.83
C GLU A 154 -0.81 -19.01 -6.05
N ARG A 155 -0.19 -18.52 -4.96
CA ARG A 155 0.80 -17.44 -4.97
C ARG A 155 0.25 -16.14 -5.55
N VAL A 156 -0.98 -15.78 -5.14
CA VAL A 156 -1.73 -14.65 -5.66
C VAL A 156 -2.18 -13.73 -4.51
N ILE A 157 -2.10 -12.43 -4.74
CA ILE A 157 -2.73 -11.40 -3.90
C ILE A 157 -3.69 -10.60 -4.78
N GLU A 158 -4.95 -10.52 -4.37
CA GLU A 158 -5.94 -9.66 -5.01
C GLU A 158 -6.30 -8.50 -4.07
N ILE A 159 -6.26 -7.29 -4.60
CA ILE A 159 -6.54 -6.05 -3.88
C ILE A 159 -7.74 -5.39 -4.55
N THR A 160 -8.76 -5.13 -3.78
CA THR A 160 -9.96 -4.44 -4.24
C THR A 160 -10.14 -3.15 -3.44
N ASP A 161 -10.13 -2.00 -4.13
CA ASP A 161 -10.43 -0.69 -3.59
C ASP A 161 -11.84 -0.27 -3.98
N ASP A 162 -12.71 -0.12 -3.00
CA ASP A 162 -14.09 0.34 -3.16
C ASP A 162 -14.24 1.78 -2.70
N ILE A 163 -14.85 2.61 -3.55
CA ILE A 163 -15.24 3.98 -3.23
C ILE A 163 -16.75 4.00 -2.95
N GLY A 164 -17.12 4.50 -1.77
CA GLY A 164 -18.50 4.79 -1.43
C GLY A 164 -18.79 6.29 -1.49
N GLY A 165 -20.04 6.64 -1.81
CA GLY A 165 -20.48 8.04 -1.91
C GLY A 165 -21.01 8.41 -3.31
N PRO A 166 -21.62 9.60 -3.46
CA PRO A 166 -22.16 10.04 -4.76
C PRO A 166 -21.06 10.58 -5.68
N GLY A 167 -21.33 10.49 -6.99
CA GLY A 167 -20.46 11.04 -8.03
C GLY A 167 -19.30 10.13 -8.44
N ARG A 168 -18.35 10.73 -9.14
CA ARG A 168 -17.14 10.07 -9.64
C ARG A 168 -15.93 10.93 -9.31
N PRO A 169 -15.41 10.89 -8.07
CA PRO A 169 -14.25 11.68 -7.71
C PRO A 169 -13.02 11.25 -8.52
N ALA A 170 -12.12 12.21 -8.76
CA ALA A 170 -10.80 11.90 -9.25
C ALA A 170 -10.02 11.16 -8.17
N VAL A 171 -9.31 10.12 -8.56
CA VAL A 171 -8.51 9.28 -7.66
C VAL A 171 -7.10 9.05 -8.20
N ARG A 172 -6.18 8.80 -7.29
CA ARG A 172 -4.87 8.21 -7.61
C ARG A 172 -4.68 6.97 -6.75
N LEU A 173 -4.36 5.87 -7.39
CA LEU A 173 -3.97 4.62 -6.73
C LEU A 173 -2.46 4.45 -6.89
N ALA A 174 -1.75 4.31 -5.78
CA ALA A 174 -0.30 4.22 -5.78
C ALA A 174 0.20 2.85 -5.31
N PHE A 175 1.26 2.38 -5.96
CA PHE A 175 2.08 1.25 -5.52
C PHE A 175 3.56 1.64 -5.60
N HIS A 176 4.27 1.48 -4.50
CA HIS A 176 5.68 1.82 -4.36
C HIS A 176 6.50 0.54 -4.42
N LEU A 177 7.34 0.42 -5.45
CA LEU A 177 8.18 -0.75 -5.62
C LEU A 177 9.43 -0.65 -4.75
N GLY A 178 9.84 -1.78 -4.19
CA GLY A 178 11.13 -1.89 -3.52
C GLY A 178 12.28 -1.44 -4.43
N PRO A 179 13.35 -0.83 -3.91
CA PRO A 179 14.41 -0.23 -4.72
C PRO A 179 15.16 -1.23 -5.59
N ALA A 180 15.11 -2.53 -5.26
CA ALA A 180 15.71 -3.62 -6.02
C ALA A 180 14.80 -4.19 -7.12
N VAL A 181 13.55 -3.73 -7.23
CA VAL A 181 12.57 -4.24 -8.20
C VAL A 181 12.70 -3.49 -9.51
N GLU A 182 13.02 -4.23 -10.57
CA GLU A 182 12.94 -3.76 -11.95
C GLU A 182 11.53 -4.00 -12.49
N THR A 183 11.06 -3.11 -13.35
CA THR A 183 9.70 -3.18 -13.85
C THR A 183 9.57 -2.71 -15.29
N ASP A 184 8.58 -3.27 -15.99
CA ASP A 184 8.13 -2.86 -17.31
C ASP A 184 6.60 -2.81 -17.32
N LEU A 185 6.03 -1.75 -17.90
CA LEU A 185 4.59 -1.48 -17.93
C LEU A 185 4.09 -1.53 -19.37
N ASP A 186 3.19 -2.47 -19.65
CA ASP A 186 2.44 -2.54 -20.91
C ASP A 186 0.94 -2.39 -20.64
N GLY A 187 0.41 -1.23 -20.97
CA GLY A 187 -0.99 -0.87 -20.70
C GLY A 187 -1.32 -0.92 -19.20
N CYS A 188 -2.01 -1.95 -18.75
CA CYS A 188 -2.35 -2.20 -17.34
C CYS A 188 -1.70 -3.49 -16.80
N VAL A 189 -0.69 -4.02 -17.48
CA VAL A 189 0.08 -5.17 -17.03
C VAL A 189 1.50 -4.72 -16.68
N LEU A 190 1.90 -4.96 -15.45
CA LEU A 190 3.20 -4.61 -14.92
C LEU A 190 4.00 -5.89 -14.68
N ALA A 191 5.09 -6.07 -15.39
CA ALA A 191 6.06 -7.13 -15.14
C ALA A 191 7.06 -6.66 -14.08
N LEU A 192 7.27 -7.47 -13.04
CA LEU A 192 8.18 -7.21 -11.94
C LEU A 192 9.29 -8.25 -11.92
N ARG A 193 10.54 -7.84 -11.72
CA ARG A 193 11.72 -8.70 -11.65
C ARG A 193 12.67 -8.23 -10.55
N TRP A 194 13.23 -9.17 -9.80
CA TRP A 194 14.25 -8.87 -8.79
C TRP A 194 15.17 -10.07 -8.57
N ARG A 195 16.29 -9.86 -7.87
CA ARG A 195 17.15 -10.95 -7.40
C ARG A 195 16.59 -11.49 -6.09
N ASP A 196 16.43 -12.80 -5.99
CA ASP A 196 16.09 -13.46 -4.75
C ASP A 196 17.30 -13.58 -3.80
N ARG A 197 17.07 -14.13 -2.61
CA ARG A 197 18.10 -14.32 -1.59
C ARG A 197 19.28 -15.16 -2.07
N ASP A 198 19.04 -16.14 -2.94
CA ASP A 198 20.04 -17.07 -3.43
C ASP A 198 20.71 -16.56 -4.73
N GLY A 199 20.39 -15.34 -5.17
CA GLY A 199 20.91 -14.71 -6.36
C GLY A 199 20.19 -15.11 -7.66
N GLY A 200 19.16 -15.95 -7.57
CA GLY A 200 18.27 -16.30 -8.68
C GLY A 200 17.38 -15.14 -9.10
N GLN A 201 16.75 -15.28 -10.24
CA GLN A 201 15.75 -14.32 -10.70
C GLN A 201 14.37 -14.72 -10.19
N ALA A 202 13.72 -13.80 -9.50
CA ALA A 202 12.32 -13.91 -9.11
C ALA A 202 11.47 -12.93 -9.92
N THR A 203 10.23 -13.28 -10.16
CA THR A 203 9.31 -12.49 -10.98
C THR A 203 7.92 -12.43 -10.36
N ALA A 204 7.17 -11.39 -10.69
CA ALA A 204 5.74 -11.32 -10.50
C ALA A 204 5.09 -10.53 -11.63
N THR A 205 3.81 -10.74 -11.84
CA THR A 205 2.99 -9.94 -12.75
C THR A 205 1.91 -9.27 -11.96
N MET A 206 1.76 -7.95 -12.15
CA MET A 206 0.71 -7.16 -11.52
C MET A 206 -0.26 -6.66 -12.58
N THR A 207 -1.50 -7.12 -12.53
CA THR A 207 -2.60 -6.61 -13.38
C THR A 207 -3.28 -5.48 -12.64
N LEU A 208 -3.30 -4.31 -13.26
CA LEU A 208 -3.78 -3.05 -12.70
C LEU A 208 -5.18 -2.71 -13.23
N PRO A 209 -6.00 -1.93 -12.49
CA PRO A 209 -7.32 -1.49 -12.96
C PRO A 209 -7.25 -0.77 -14.30
N SER A 210 -7.91 -1.31 -15.33
CA SER A 210 -7.92 -0.74 -16.69
C SER A 210 -8.71 0.58 -16.81
N SER A 211 -9.46 0.95 -15.76
CA SER A 211 -10.18 2.23 -15.66
C SER A 211 -9.32 3.42 -15.28
N LEU A 212 -8.04 3.18 -14.91
CA LEU A 212 -7.05 4.21 -14.59
C LEU A 212 -5.96 4.25 -15.66
N GLY A 213 -5.42 5.45 -15.92
CA GLY A 213 -4.20 5.63 -16.72
C GLY A 213 -2.99 5.45 -15.83
N TRP A 214 -2.07 4.56 -16.20
CA TRP A 214 -0.92 4.19 -15.39
C TRP A 214 0.38 4.82 -15.89
N SER A 215 1.25 5.18 -14.96
CA SER A 215 2.59 5.70 -15.21
C SER A 215 3.60 5.20 -14.19
N LEU A 216 4.85 5.08 -14.62
CA LEU A 216 5.99 4.79 -13.76
C LEU A 216 6.75 6.09 -13.52
N ILE A 217 7.00 6.40 -12.24
CA ILE A 217 7.73 7.60 -11.84
C ILE A 217 8.89 7.18 -10.95
N ARG A 218 10.10 7.68 -11.25
CA ARG A 218 11.30 7.36 -10.49
C ARG A 218 12.15 8.60 -10.29
N GLY A 219 12.39 8.94 -9.01
CA GLY A 219 13.29 10.03 -8.62
C GLY A 219 12.85 11.43 -9.06
N ALA A 220 11.54 11.66 -9.26
CA ALA A 220 11.01 12.97 -9.61
C ALA A 220 11.04 13.92 -8.41
N THR A 221 11.31 15.21 -8.69
CA THR A 221 11.42 16.26 -7.66
C THR A 221 10.32 17.32 -7.74
N ASP A 222 9.57 17.36 -8.85
CA ASP A 222 8.43 18.25 -9.04
C ASP A 222 7.36 17.60 -9.95
N PRO A 223 6.30 17.03 -9.36
CA PRO A 223 6.13 16.75 -7.94
C PRO A 223 7.13 15.69 -7.42
N VAL A 224 7.39 15.70 -6.11
CA VAL A 224 8.23 14.69 -5.47
C VAL A 224 7.49 13.34 -5.50
N LEU A 225 8.02 12.37 -6.25
CA LEU A 225 7.53 11.00 -6.39
C LEU A 225 8.70 10.07 -6.76
N GLY A 226 8.55 8.78 -6.45
CA GLY A 226 9.54 7.77 -6.85
C GLY A 226 10.79 7.77 -5.98
N TRP A 227 10.61 7.86 -4.67
CA TRP A 227 11.70 7.86 -3.70
C TRP A 227 11.47 6.85 -2.57
N TYR A 228 12.56 6.26 -2.10
CA TYR A 228 12.62 5.34 -0.97
C TYR A 228 13.67 5.82 0.03
N SER A 229 13.36 5.74 1.32
CA SER A 229 14.26 6.12 2.41
C SER A 229 14.71 4.88 3.19
N PRO A 230 15.91 4.34 2.93
CA PRO A 230 16.43 3.18 3.65
C PRO A 230 16.79 3.48 5.10
N ALA A 231 17.06 4.75 5.40
CA ALA A 231 17.41 5.21 6.74
C ALA A 231 17.14 6.72 6.89
N PHE A 232 17.10 7.19 8.13
CA PHE A 232 16.96 8.61 8.43
C PHE A 232 18.05 9.44 7.74
N GLY A 233 17.65 10.51 7.04
CA GLY A 233 18.54 11.39 6.29
C GLY A 233 19.02 10.82 4.95
N GLN A 234 18.63 9.60 4.58
CA GLN A 234 19.01 8.97 3.32
C GLN A 234 17.77 8.74 2.45
N LYS A 235 17.90 9.03 1.17
CA LYS A 235 16.89 8.68 0.16
C LYS A 235 17.54 8.25 -1.14
N ILE A 236 16.93 7.30 -1.80
CA ILE A 236 17.35 6.79 -3.10
C ILE A 236 16.14 6.77 -4.05
N PRO A 237 16.34 6.91 -5.37
CA PRO A 237 15.27 6.74 -6.34
C PRO A 237 14.73 5.31 -6.31
N ALA A 238 13.40 5.19 -6.19
CA ALA A 238 12.64 3.95 -6.34
C ALA A 238 11.53 4.18 -7.38
N THR A 239 10.78 3.16 -7.74
CA THR A 239 9.72 3.32 -8.75
C THR A 239 8.36 3.36 -8.08
N ASP A 240 7.61 4.44 -8.31
CA ASP A 240 6.20 4.57 -7.99
C ASP A 240 5.37 4.21 -9.22
N VAL A 241 4.40 3.34 -9.05
CA VAL A 241 3.39 2.97 -10.05
C VAL A 241 2.12 3.74 -9.71
N ILE A 242 1.79 4.76 -10.49
CA ILE A 242 0.69 5.68 -10.21
C ILE A 242 -0.41 5.53 -11.25
N GLY A 243 -1.59 5.10 -10.79
CA GLY A 243 -2.81 5.07 -11.57
C GLY A 243 -3.66 6.31 -11.29
N ALA A 244 -4.05 7.05 -12.33
CA ALA A 244 -4.87 8.24 -12.19
C ALA A 244 -6.15 8.12 -13.04
N GLY A 245 -7.27 8.58 -12.50
CA GLY A 245 -8.56 8.53 -13.19
C GLY A 245 -9.72 8.89 -12.29
N PHE A 246 -10.86 8.27 -12.53
CA PHE A 246 -12.10 8.50 -11.77
C PHE A 246 -12.65 7.17 -11.26
N ALA A 247 -13.11 7.15 -10.02
CA ALA A 247 -13.77 5.99 -9.43
C ALA A 247 -15.20 6.33 -9.01
N ALA A 248 -16.07 5.32 -8.95
CA ALA A 248 -17.47 5.49 -8.54
C ALA A 248 -17.91 4.33 -7.63
N ALA A 249 -18.92 4.57 -6.84
CA ALA A 249 -19.57 3.51 -6.07
C ALA A 249 -20.07 2.38 -7.00
N GLY A 250 -19.83 1.13 -6.59
CA GLY A 250 -20.19 -0.05 -7.37
C GLY A 250 -19.25 -0.39 -8.54
N SER A 251 -18.16 0.37 -8.72
CA SER A 251 -17.12 0.11 -9.72
C SER A 251 -15.75 -0.03 -9.05
N PRO A 252 -15.48 -1.16 -8.38
CA PRO A 252 -14.24 -1.34 -7.62
C PRO A 252 -13.01 -1.36 -8.52
N LEU A 253 -11.92 -0.82 -8.00
CA LEU A 253 -10.60 -0.88 -8.61
C LEU A 253 -9.92 -2.18 -8.18
N ARG A 254 -9.65 -3.08 -9.12
CA ARG A 254 -9.07 -4.41 -8.82
C ARG A 254 -7.65 -4.49 -9.31
N THR A 255 -6.76 -4.85 -8.42
CA THR A 255 -5.35 -5.14 -8.70
C THR A 255 -5.08 -6.60 -8.35
N ARG A 256 -4.38 -7.33 -9.22
CA ARG A 256 -4.02 -8.72 -9.01
C ARG A 256 -2.51 -8.89 -9.17
N LEU A 257 -1.84 -9.42 -8.15
CA LEU A 257 -0.40 -9.69 -8.10
C LEU A 257 -0.18 -11.20 -8.08
N VAL A 258 0.52 -11.73 -9.08
CA VAL A 258 0.80 -13.16 -9.26
C VAL A 258 2.31 -13.37 -9.23
N PHE A 259 2.80 -14.17 -8.30
CA PHE A 259 4.22 -14.49 -8.17
C PHE A 259 4.58 -15.69 -9.02
N GLY A 260 5.72 -15.59 -9.71
CA GLY A 260 6.31 -16.73 -10.40
C GLY A 260 6.69 -17.86 -9.44
N SER A 261 6.69 -19.07 -9.95
CA SER A 261 7.12 -20.30 -9.26
C SER A 261 8.64 -20.35 -9.06
#